data_96b25d8445efc12cb37db68d384dd40b
#
_entry.id   96b25d8445efc12cb37db68d384dd40b
#
_cell.length_a   1.000
_cell.length_b   1.000
_cell.length_c   1.000
_cell.angle_alpha   90.00
_cell.angle_beta   90.00
_cell.angle_gamma   90.00
#
_symmetry.space_group_name_H-M   'P 1'
#
loop_
_entity.id
_entity.type
_entity.pdbx_description
1 polymer ?
#
loop_
_entity_poly.entity_id
_entity_poly.type
_entity_poly.pdbx_seq_one_letter_code
_entity_poly.pdbx_strand_id
1 'polypeptide(L)' 'MPTQNSVERSGYYYPNNMGRIVLQALEEVMGRNGVNALLTLAKLRHLVNNFPPNNLDKGFAFEDFGAITQALDDMYGPR' A
#
# COMPACT_ATOMS: atom_id res chain seq x y z
N MET A 1 -16.58 14.45 -11.79
CA MET A 1 -16.21 14.04 -11.69
C MET A 1 -15.91 13.41 -11.65
N PRO A 2 -15.89 13.19 -11.91
CA PRO A 2 -15.58 12.44 -11.93
C PRO A 2 -15.33 11.64 -11.58
N THR A 3 -15.41 11.33 -11.85
CA THR A 3 -15.13 10.64 -11.63
C THR A 3 -14.61 9.90 -11.37
N GLN A 4 -14.71 9.59 -11.55
CA GLN A 4 -14.21 8.93 -11.41
C GLN A 4 -13.67 8.22 -11.06
N ASN A 5 -13.76 7.99 -11.23
CA ASN A 5 -13.17 7.40 -11.03
C ASN A 5 -12.42 7.06 -10.76
N SER A 6 -13.16 7.10 -11.20
CA SER A 6 -12.27 6.40 -11.42
C SER A 6 -11.26 6.54 -10.72
N VAL A 7 -10.72 5.72 -10.82
CA VAL A 7 -9.70 6.06 -9.94
C VAL A 7 -8.80 7.08 -10.54
N GLU A 8 -8.99 8.25 -10.06
CA GLU A 8 -8.13 9.33 -10.47
C GLU A 8 -6.79 9.18 -9.80
N ARG A 9 -5.74 9.20 -10.58
CA ARG A 9 -4.40 9.21 -10.01
C ARG A 9 -4.07 10.63 -9.61
N SER A 10 -3.63 10.82 -8.38
CA SER A 10 -3.32 12.15 -7.87
C SER A 10 -2.08 12.74 -8.53
N GLY A 11 -1.19 11.88 -9.01
CA GLY A 11 0.09 12.35 -9.51
C GLY A 11 1.14 12.53 -8.44
N TYR A 12 0.79 12.23 -7.20
CA TYR A 12 1.75 12.33 -6.10
C TYR A 12 2.32 10.97 -5.76
N TYR A 13 3.60 10.95 -5.47
CA TYR A 13 4.31 9.71 -5.17
C TYR A 13 5.24 9.94 -4.01
N TYR A 14 5.35 8.93 -3.17
CA TYR A 14 6.35 8.88 -2.12
C TYR A 14 7.60 8.19 -2.64
N PRO A 15 8.75 8.43 -2.02
CA PRO A 15 9.94 7.64 -2.34
C PRO A 15 9.68 6.15 -2.12
N ASN A 16 10.28 5.33 -2.97
CA ASN A 16 10.11 3.88 -2.86
C ASN A 16 10.52 3.34 -1.51
N ASN A 17 11.59 3.87 -0.91
CA ASN A 17 12.04 3.36 0.38
C ASN A 17 11.01 3.61 1.48
N MET A 18 10.19 4.64 1.36
CA MET A 18 9.12 4.85 2.32
C MET A 18 8.10 3.72 2.23
N GLY A 19 7.70 3.35 1.02
CA GLY A 19 6.77 2.24 0.84
C GLY A 19 7.35 0.96 1.39
N ARG A 20 8.63 0.72 1.14
CA ARG A 20 9.30 -0.46 1.65
C ARG A 20 9.31 -0.50 3.17
N ILE A 21 9.63 0.63 3.80
CA ILE A 21 9.68 0.72 5.26
C ILE A 21 8.30 0.45 5.87
N VAL A 22 7.26 1.05 5.29
CA VAL A 22 5.89 0.85 5.76
C VAL A 22 5.52 -0.63 5.69
N LEU A 23 5.79 -1.27 4.55
CA LEU A 23 5.42 -2.67 4.39
C LEU A 23 6.26 -3.60 5.26
N GLN A 24 7.53 -3.28 5.47
CA GLN A 24 8.35 -4.07 6.37
C GLN A 24 7.86 -3.95 7.81
N ALA A 25 7.46 -2.77 8.23
CA ALA A 25 6.92 -2.57 9.57
C ALA A 25 5.63 -3.35 9.75
N LEU A 26 4.77 -3.35 8.75
CA LEU A 26 3.53 -4.12 8.81
C LEU A 26 3.82 -5.62 8.85
N GLU A 27 4.83 -6.04 8.12
CA GLU A 27 5.20 -7.46 8.14
C GLU A 27 5.67 -7.90 9.52
N GLU A 28 6.36 -7.02 10.25
CA GLU A 28 6.80 -7.35 11.60
C GLU A 28 5.63 -7.57 12.54
N VAL A 29 4.53 -6.86 12.30
CA VAL A 29 3.35 -6.96 13.15
C VAL A 29 2.44 -8.11 12.70
N MET A 30 2.25 -8.26 11.40
CA MET A 30 1.24 -9.14 10.84
C MET A 30 1.80 -10.45 10.29
N GLY A 31 3.11 -10.53 10.10
CA GLY A 31 3.73 -11.64 9.42
C GLY A 31 3.59 -11.51 7.91
N ARG A 32 4.33 -12.34 7.18
CA ARG A 32 4.33 -12.29 5.73
C ARG A 32 2.94 -12.60 5.17
N ASN A 33 2.28 -13.61 5.69
CA ASN A 33 0.96 -13.97 5.21
C ASN A 33 -0.05 -12.86 5.47
N GLY A 34 0.06 -12.20 6.62
CA GLY A 34 -0.84 -11.09 6.95
C GLY A 34 -0.67 -9.94 5.98
N VAL A 35 0.58 -9.56 5.70
CA VAL A 35 0.84 -8.47 4.77
C VAL A 35 0.36 -8.83 3.38
N ASN A 36 0.58 -10.07 2.95
CA ASN A 36 0.14 -10.48 1.62
C ASN A 36 -1.38 -10.44 1.50
N ALA A 37 -2.09 -10.84 2.55
CA ALA A 37 -3.54 -10.74 2.56
C ALA A 37 -3.99 -9.29 2.50
N LEU A 38 -3.30 -8.43 3.24
CA LEU A 38 -3.59 -7.00 3.24
C LEU A 38 -3.42 -6.41 1.84
N LEU A 39 -2.31 -6.74 1.19
CA LEU A 39 -2.03 -6.22 -0.15
C LEU A 39 -3.04 -6.73 -1.17
N THR A 40 -3.48 -7.97 -1.02
CA THR A 40 -4.51 -8.53 -1.89
C THR A 40 -5.82 -7.78 -1.70
N LEU A 41 -6.19 -7.53 -0.45
CA LEU A 41 -7.41 -6.79 -0.14
C LEU A 41 -7.35 -5.37 -0.70
N ALA A 42 -6.17 -4.75 -0.63
CA ALA A 42 -5.97 -3.40 -1.14
C ALA A 42 -5.85 -3.35 -2.66
N LYS A 43 -5.88 -4.51 -3.31
CA LYS A 43 -5.73 -4.64 -4.76
C LYS A 43 -4.35 -4.21 -5.23
N LEU A 44 -3.36 -4.52 -4.41
CA LEU A 44 -1.97 -4.21 -4.69
C LEU A 44 -1.17 -5.50 -4.83
N ARG A 45 -1.69 -6.44 -5.61
CA ARG A 45 -1.05 -7.75 -5.76
C ARG A 45 0.37 -7.64 -6.29
N HIS A 46 0.65 -6.60 -7.05
CA HIS A 46 1.99 -6.42 -7.58
C HIS A 46 3.03 -6.21 -6.49
N LEU A 47 2.60 -5.88 -5.28
CA LEU A 47 3.52 -5.72 -4.15
C LEU A 47 3.66 -6.99 -3.30
N VAL A 48 2.86 -8.01 -3.58
CA VAL A 48 2.94 -9.26 -2.83
C VAL A 48 4.29 -9.90 -3.12
N ASN A 49 5.08 -10.12 -2.06
CA ASN A 49 6.44 -10.64 -2.16
C ASN A 49 7.33 -9.80 -3.08
N ASN A 50 6.99 -8.52 -3.23
CA ASN A 50 7.70 -7.64 -4.16
C ASN A 50 7.57 -6.20 -3.66
N PHE A 51 8.11 -5.95 -2.48
CA PHE A 51 8.06 -4.62 -1.86
C PHE A 51 8.82 -3.62 -2.72
N PRO A 52 8.46 -2.33 -2.61
CA PRO A 52 9.20 -1.31 -3.35
C PRO A 52 10.69 -1.36 -3.05
N PRO A 53 11.52 -1.00 -4.01
CA PRO A 53 12.97 -1.04 -3.79
C PRO A 53 13.42 -0.02 -2.76
N ASN A 54 14.59 -0.25 -2.21
CA ASN A 54 15.15 0.64 -1.21
C ASN A 54 15.93 1.75 -1.90
N ASN A 55 15.19 2.70 -2.46
CA ASN A 55 15.82 3.86 -3.09
C ASN A 55 14.90 5.07 -2.90
N LEU A 56 15.37 6.21 -3.36
CA LEU A 56 14.65 7.46 -3.17
C LEU A 56 13.80 7.86 -4.39
N ASP A 57 13.76 7.01 -5.40
CA ASP A 57 12.90 7.29 -6.55
C ASP A 57 11.45 7.34 -6.10
N LYS A 58 10.70 8.28 -6.63
CA LYS A 58 9.31 8.47 -6.22
C LYS A 58 8.40 7.56 -7.03
N GLY A 59 8.37 6.30 -6.62
CA GLY A 59 7.59 5.29 -7.32
C GLY A 59 6.47 4.69 -6.52
N PHE A 60 6.27 5.11 -5.26
CA PHE A 60 5.21 4.55 -4.42
C PHE A 60 4.02 5.51 -4.43
N ALA A 61 2.99 5.17 -5.18
CA ALA A 61 1.88 6.07 -5.41
C ALA A 61 1.15 6.43 -4.11
N PHE A 62 0.76 7.69 -4.00
CA PHE A 62 -0.02 8.15 -2.85
C PHE A 62 -1.29 7.33 -2.70
N GLU A 63 -1.94 6.98 -3.81
CA GLU A 63 -3.16 6.18 -3.79
C GLU A 63 -2.92 4.80 -3.21
N ASP A 64 -1.74 4.23 -3.44
CA ASP A 64 -1.43 2.91 -2.91
C ASP A 64 -1.31 2.96 -1.40
N PHE A 65 -0.73 4.01 -0.87
CA PHE A 65 -0.66 4.18 0.58
C PHE A 65 -2.06 4.31 1.17
N GLY A 66 -2.92 5.09 0.51
CA GLY A 66 -4.30 5.21 0.94
C GLY A 66 -5.03 3.88 0.91
N ALA A 67 -4.79 3.08 -0.13
CA ALA A 67 -5.41 1.76 -0.23
C ALA A 67 -4.96 0.84 0.91
N ILE A 68 -3.69 0.93 1.30
CA ILE A 68 -3.17 0.14 2.41
C ILE A 68 -3.85 0.53 3.71
N THR A 69 -3.98 1.83 3.98
CA THR A 69 -4.64 2.27 5.22
C THR A 69 -6.11 1.89 5.22
N GLN A 70 -6.78 1.98 4.08
CA GLN A 70 -8.17 1.57 4.00
C GLN A 70 -8.31 0.07 4.25
N ALA A 71 -7.40 -0.73 3.71
CA ALA A 71 -7.45 -2.16 3.91
C ALA A 71 -7.21 -2.53 5.38
N LEU A 72 -6.32 -1.79 6.06
CA LEU A 72 -6.11 -2.00 7.49
C LEU A 72 -7.39 -1.73 8.27
N ASP A 73 -8.08 -0.66 7.92
CA ASP A 73 -9.37 -0.37 8.53
C ASP A 73 -10.36 -1.50 8.29
N ASP A 74 -10.40 -2.01 7.07
CA ASP A 74 -11.34 -3.08 6.73
C ASP A 74 -11.03 -4.36 7.48
N MET A 75 -9.75 -4.66 7.71
CA MET A 75 -9.34 -5.89 8.38
C MET A 75 -9.53 -5.82 9.89
N TYR A 76 -9.22 -4.69 10.49
CA TYR A 76 -9.25 -4.58 11.95
C TYR A 76 -10.40 -3.76 12.45
N GLY A 77 -10.96 -2.97 11.59
CA GLY A 77 -12.14 -2.22 11.91
C GLY A 77 -11.87 -1.10 12.86
N PRO A 78 -12.80 -0.22 13.01
CA PRO A 78 -12.73 0.78 14.05
C PRO A 78 -13.28 0.21 15.29
N ARG A 79 -13.52 -0.68 15.43
CA ARG A 79 -14.00 -1.23 16.46
C ARG A 79 -14.76 -1.18 17.06
#